data_4ed172a0abf4e79000a46b714a54ec12
#
_entry.id   4ed172a0abf4e79000a46b714a54ec12
#
_cell.length_a   1.000
_cell.length_b   1.000
_cell.length_c   1.000
_cell.angle_alpha   90.00
_cell.angle_beta   90.00
_cell.angle_gamma   90.00
#
_symmetry.space_group_name_H-M   'P 1'
#
loop_
_entity.id
_entity.type
_entity.pdbx_description
1 polymer ?
#
loop_
_entity_poly.entity_id
_entity_poly.type
_entity_poly.pdbx_seq_one_letter_code
_entity_poly.pdbx_strand_id
1 'polypeptide(L)'
;MASTTLESYYSKARDNYNINGIIHVGANDAEEFNFYDTLPGPKLYFEPIPHVAEKIKNKIGDKVRRWCPVTVEVLACGSQNLDEVTLHVSANDGNSSSILDGRNSGHFARYEIPTESDILVKMIRLDTYMETHLPYLERHGVSSPQYNTLVIDTEGYDLEVLKGAEITLKSINYLMVESWADNFFIGAPTFNEQNSWILAHGFKLVNSDWFGGVNPSFGNQVYKRVTV
;
A
#
# COMPACT_ATOMS: atom_id res chain seq x y z
N MET A 1 6.11 19.36 4.14
CA MET A 1 5.69 17.97 3.91
C MET A 1 6.85 17.09 4.31
N ALA A 2 6.64 16.13 5.21
CA ALA A 2 7.67 15.15 5.53
C ALA A 2 7.84 14.24 4.30
N SER A 3 9.09 13.94 3.93
CA SER A 3 9.39 12.95 2.89
C SER A 3 8.82 11.61 3.34
N THR A 4 8.16 10.89 2.44
CA THR A 4 7.65 9.55 2.74
C THR A 4 8.80 8.62 3.10
N THR A 5 8.51 7.56 3.86
CA THR A 5 9.55 6.61 4.28
C THR A 5 10.25 5.98 3.07
N LEU A 6 9.52 5.65 2.00
CA LEU A 6 10.10 5.09 0.78
C LEU A 6 11.01 6.11 0.08
N GLU A 7 10.58 7.37 -0.07
CA GLU A 7 11.38 8.46 -0.64
C GLU A 7 12.63 8.72 0.21
N SER A 8 12.45 8.81 1.54
CA SER A 8 13.56 9.01 2.47
C SER A 8 14.57 7.87 2.41
N TYR A 9 14.09 6.63 2.35
CA TYR A 9 14.93 5.45 2.21
C TYR A 9 15.67 5.44 0.87
N TYR A 10 14.98 5.70 -0.23
CA TYR A 10 15.56 5.77 -1.57
C TYR A 10 16.63 6.86 -1.67
N SER A 11 16.36 8.03 -1.08
CA SER A 11 17.29 9.18 -1.12
C SER A 11 18.52 8.99 -0.22
N LYS A 12 18.37 8.31 0.91
CA LYS A 12 19.45 8.02 1.87
C LYS A 12 20.33 6.85 1.44
N ALA A 13 19.76 5.89 0.74
CA ALA A 13 20.49 4.72 0.31
C ALA A 13 21.29 5.07 -0.94
N ARG A 14 22.61 5.19 -0.79
CA ARG A 14 23.56 5.38 -1.90
C ARG A 14 23.66 4.15 -2.83
N ASP A 15 22.92 3.10 -2.55
CA ASP A 15 22.85 1.92 -3.38
C ASP A 15 21.86 2.15 -4.53
N ASN A 16 22.22 1.72 -5.72
CA ASN A 16 21.38 1.79 -6.93
C ASN A 16 20.12 0.94 -6.74
N TYR A 17 19.06 1.52 -6.13
CA TYR A 17 17.75 0.90 -6.14
C TYR A 17 17.20 0.98 -7.56
N ASN A 18 17.04 -0.17 -8.16
CA ASN A 18 16.44 -0.27 -9.47
C ASN A 18 14.91 -0.45 -9.29
N ILE A 19 14.22 0.60 -8.83
CA ILE A 19 12.75 0.62 -8.79
C ILE A 19 12.26 0.69 -10.22
N ASN A 20 11.44 -0.29 -10.61
CA ASN A 20 10.80 -0.37 -11.92
C ASN A 20 9.35 -0.82 -11.75
N GLY A 21 8.44 0.14 -11.71
CA GLY A 21 7.04 -0.08 -11.45
C GLY A 21 6.69 -0.23 -9.96
N ILE A 22 5.61 0.43 -9.58
CA ILE A 22 5.14 0.52 -8.19
C ILE A 22 3.67 0.11 -8.14
N ILE A 23 3.33 -0.76 -7.20
CA ILE A 23 1.97 -1.03 -6.75
C ILE A 23 1.81 -0.36 -5.39
N HIS A 24 0.77 0.46 -5.22
CA HIS A 24 0.43 1.09 -3.95
C HIS A 24 -1.00 0.72 -3.55
N VAL A 25 -1.14 0.01 -2.47
CA VAL A 25 -2.42 -0.42 -1.88
C VAL A 25 -2.72 0.43 -0.67
N GLY A 26 -3.91 1.03 -0.63
CA GLY A 26 -4.27 2.06 0.36
C GLY A 26 -3.62 3.40 0.01
N ALA A 27 -3.80 3.83 -1.24
CA ALA A 27 -3.06 4.98 -1.76
C ALA A 27 -3.56 6.33 -1.26
N ASN A 28 -4.74 6.37 -0.64
CA ASN A 28 -5.40 7.59 -0.22
C ASN A 28 -5.34 8.67 -1.32
N ASP A 29 -4.88 9.88 -1.04
CA ASP A 29 -4.75 10.95 -2.04
C ASP A 29 -3.43 10.90 -2.84
N ALA A 30 -2.64 9.83 -2.70
CA ALA A 30 -1.33 9.60 -3.32
C ALA A 30 -0.36 10.77 -3.09
N GLU A 31 -0.04 11.07 -1.84
CA GLU A 31 0.93 12.11 -1.50
C GLU A 31 2.29 11.87 -2.16
N GLU A 32 2.69 10.61 -2.34
CA GLU A 32 3.92 10.18 -2.97
C GLU A 32 3.96 10.33 -4.50
N PHE A 33 2.87 10.72 -5.12
CA PHE A 33 2.75 10.76 -6.59
C PHE A 33 3.91 11.52 -7.25
N ASN A 34 4.29 12.68 -6.71
CA ASN A 34 5.38 13.48 -7.29
C ASN A 34 6.71 12.74 -7.27
N PHE A 35 6.98 11.96 -6.21
CA PHE A 35 8.16 11.12 -6.14
C PHE A 35 8.05 9.94 -7.11
N TYR A 36 6.92 9.22 -7.13
CA TYR A 36 6.72 8.08 -8.02
C TYR A 36 6.79 8.45 -9.50
N ASP A 37 6.36 9.66 -9.88
CA ASP A 37 6.45 10.15 -11.28
C ASP A 37 7.90 10.32 -11.75
N THR A 38 8.86 10.45 -10.84
CA THR A 38 10.29 10.49 -11.17
C THR A 38 10.88 9.10 -11.45
N LEU A 39 10.20 8.02 -11.05
CA LEU A 39 10.69 6.65 -11.14
C LEU A 39 10.18 5.96 -12.41
N PRO A 40 10.96 5.03 -13.00
CA PRO A 40 10.56 4.31 -14.19
C PRO A 40 9.45 3.28 -13.92
N GLY A 41 8.83 2.79 -14.99
CA GLY A 41 7.85 1.73 -14.99
C GLY A 41 6.44 2.16 -14.59
N PRO A 42 5.46 1.25 -14.72
CA PRO A 42 4.06 1.54 -14.47
C PRO A 42 3.77 1.82 -13.00
N LYS A 43 2.69 2.55 -12.72
CA LYS A 43 2.16 2.81 -11.38
C LYS A 43 0.74 2.30 -11.29
N LEU A 44 0.46 1.54 -10.24
CA LEU A 44 -0.85 0.97 -9.98
C LEU A 44 -1.27 1.34 -8.56
N TYR A 45 -2.35 2.08 -8.44
CA TYR A 45 -2.92 2.53 -7.17
C TYR A 45 -4.23 1.80 -6.90
N PHE A 46 -4.40 1.32 -5.69
CA PHE A 46 -5.67 0.82 -5.15
C PHE A 46 -6.12 1.74 -4.04
N GLU A 47 -7.30 2.33 -4.22
CA GLU A 47 -7.95 3.18 -3.24
C GLU A 47 -9.45 2.88 -3.24
N PRO A 48 -9.99 2.25 -2.18
CA PRO A 48 -11.38 1.80 -2.16
C PRO A 48 -12.40 2.92 -2.04
N ILE A 49 -12.03 4.12 -1.55
CA ILE A 49 -12.96 5.23 -1.37
C ILE A 49 -13.12 5.98 -2.70
N PRO A 50 -14.30 5.98 -3.34
CA PRO A 50 -14.45 6.49 -4.71
C PRO A 50 -14.04 7.95 -4.90
N HIS A 51 -14.42 8.84 -3.96
CA HIS A 51 -14.07 10.26 -4.08
C HIS A 51 -12.60 10.54 -3.81
N VAL A 52 -11.92 9.69 -3.02
CA VAL A 52 -10.47 9.77 -2.78
C VAL A 52 -9.72 9.26 -4.02
N ALA A 53 -10.13 8.13 -4.59
CA ALA A 53 -9.58 7.63 -5.85
C ALA A 53 -9.72 8.66 -7.00
N GLU A 54 -10.81 9.43 -7.02
CA GLU A 54 -10.98 10.52 -8.01
C GLU A 54 -10.00 11.68 -7.77
N LYS A 55 -9.64 11.99 -6.50
CA LYS A 55 -8.56 12.95 -6.21
C LYS A 55 -7.24 12.49 -6.83
N ILE A 56 -6.91 11.18 -6.74
CA ILE A 56 -5.70 10.62 -7.38
C ILE A 56 -5.75 10.80 -8.90
N LYS A 57 -6.86 10.43 -9.54
CA LYS A 57 -7.04 10.58 -10.99
C LYS A 57 -6.86 12.02 -11.44
N ASN A 58 -7.43 12.98 -10.69
CA ASN A 58 -7.28 14.40 -10.96
C ASN A 58 -5.84 14.90 -10.76
N LYS A 59 -5.12 14.39 -9.75
CA LYS A 59 -3.71 14.70 -9.49
C LYS A 59 -2.80 14.20 -10.62
N ILE A 60 -3.11 13.01 -11.16
CA ILE A 60 -2.41 12.42 -12.31
C ILE A 60 -2.70 13.24 -13.58
N GLY A 61 -3.98 13.60 -13.81
CA GLY A 61 -4.42 14.35 -14.98
C GLY A 61 -3.93 13.74 -16.29
N ASP A 62 -3.57 14.59 -17.26
CA ASP A 62 -3.04 14.17 -18.55
C ASP A 62 -1.54 13.81 -18.54
N LYS A 63 -0.93 13.68 -17.33
CA LYS A 63 0.49 13.35 -17.19
C LYS A 63 0.84 11.90 -17.57
N VAL A 64 -0.16 11.12 -18.00
CA VAL A 64 0.03 9.73 -18.42
C VAL A 64 1.04 9.65 -19.57
N ARG A 65 2.25 9.25 -19.25
CA ARG A 65 3.28 8.99 -20.25
C ARG A 65 3.01 7.64 -20.89
N ARG A 66 2.98 7.57 -22.21
CA ARG A 66 2.68 6.34 -22.98
C ARG A 66 3.54 5.12 -22.57
N TRP A 67 4.75 5.36 -22.06
CA TRP A 67 5.70 4.33 -21.60
C TRP A 67 5.71 4.14 -20.09
N CYS A 68 4.89 4.87 -19.34
CA CYS A 68 4.81 4.80 -17.90
C CYS A 68 3.34 4.93 -17.48
N PRO A 69 2.49 3.89 -17.79
CA PRO A 69 1.07 3.97 -17.51
C PRO A 69 0.82 4.08 -16.01
N VAL A 70 -0.18 4.87 -15.67
CA VAL A 70 -0.71 5.00 -14.32
C VAL A 70 -2.15 4.49 -14.32
N THR A 71 -2.43 3.56 -13.42
CA THR A 71 -3.76 2.97 -13.23
C THR A 71 -4.22 3.24 -11.81
N VAL A 72 -5.49 3.62 -11.65
CA VAL A 72 -6.14 3.83 -10.35
C VAL A 72 -7.40 2.98 -10.29
N GLU A 73 -7.42 2.05 -9.36
CA GLU A 73 -8.53 1.12 -9.14
C GLU A 73 -9.29 1.47 -7.87
N VAL A 74 -10.62 1.48 -7.99
CA VAL A 74 -11.53 1.72 -6.86
C VAL A 74 -11.86 0.36 -6.21
N LEU A 75 -10.85 -0.22 -5.57
CA LEU A 75 -10.90 -1.56 -4.98
C LEU A 75 -10.11 -1.58 -3.67
N ALA A 76 -10.61 -2.34 -2.70
CA ALA A 76 -9.79 -2.80 -1.59
C ALA A 76 -8.96 -4.02 -2.03
N CYS A 77 -7.81 -4.25 -1.37
CA CYS A 77 -7.05 -5.48 -1.53
C CYS A 77 -7.05 -6.28 -0.22
N GLY A 78 -7.02 -7.61 -0.35
CA GLY A 78 -6.98 -8.50 0.82
C GLY A 78 -6.69 -9.95 0.44
N SER A 79 -6.85 -10.87 1.38
CA SER A 79 -6.57 -12.31 1.18
C SER A 79 -7.66 -13.05 0.40
N GLN A 80 -8.80 -12.39 0.10
CA GLN A 80 -9.96 -12.99 -0.57
C GLN A 80 -10.50 -12.06 -1.66
N ASN A 81 -11.23 -12.65 -2.62
CA ASN A 81 -12.03 -11.89 -3.57
C ASN A 81 -13.46 -11.83 -3.02
N LEU A 82 -13.95 -10.63 -2.72
CA LEU A 82 -15.30 -10.39 -2.21
C LEU A 82 -15.98 -9.30 -3.04
N ASP A 83 -17.23 -9.52 -3.43
CA ASP A 83 -17.99 -8.51 -4.16
C ASP A 83 -18.34 -7.33 -3.25
N GLU A 84 -18.50 -7.58 -1.96
CA GLU A 84 -18.81 -6.56 -0.96
C GLU A 84 -18.08 -6.86 0.36
N VAL A 85 -17.43 -5.85 0.93
CA VAL A 85 -16.89 -5.84 2.28
C VAL A 85 -17.12 -4.46 2.89
N THR A 86 -17.36 -4.39 4.18
CA THR A 86 -17.49 -3.10 4.87
C THR A 86 -16.12 -2.43 5.00
N LEU A 87 -16.01 -1.18 4.56
CA LEU A 87 -14.92 -0.28 4.85
C LEU A 87 -15.40 0.79 5.83
N HIS A 88 -14.72 0.91 6.95
CA HIS A 88 -14.98 1.92 7.98
C HIS A 88 -14.21 3.19 7.61
N VAL A 89 -14.94 4.19 7.10
CA VAL A 89 -14.35 5.45 6.63
C VAL A 89 -14.13 6.40 7.81
N SER A 90 -12.95 6.94 7.92
CA SER A 90 -12.58 7.94 8.92
C SER A 90 -12.80 9.36 8.42
N ALA A 91 -13.20 10.27 9.31
CA ALA A 91 -13.54 11.66 8.95
C ALA A 91 -12.30 12.58 8.75
N ASN A 92 -11.10 12.03 8.82
CA ASN A 92 -9.85 12.74 8.52
C ASN A 92 -9.44 12.58 7.04
N ASP A 93 -10.37 12.88 6.11
CA ASP A 93 -10.19 12.69 4.68
C ASP A 93 -9.91 11.22 4.26
N GLY A 94 -10.36 10.26 5.09
CA GLY A 94 -10.17 8.83 4.82
C GLY A 94 -8.81 8.26 5.25
N ASN A 95 -7.91 9.06 5.82
CA ASN A 95 -6.54 8.66 6.13
C ASN A 95 -6.41 7.45 7.07
N SER A 96 -7.37 7.25 7.96
CA SER A 96 -7.39 6.12 8.90
C SER A 96 -8.54 5.16 8.62
N SER A 97 -8.92 5.02 7.36
CA SER A 97 -10.01 4.11 6.94
C SER A 97 -9.49 2.69 6.83
N SER A 98 -10.24 1.73 7.35
CA SER A 98 -9.83 0.33 7.40
C SER A 98 -11.00 -0.63 7.15
N ILE A 99 -10.69 -1.84 6.70
CA ILE A 99 -11.58 -3.00 6.75
C ILE A 99 -11.79 -3.47 8.20
N LEU A 100 -10.81 -3.20 9.07
CA LEU A 100 -10.92 -3.48 10.50
C LEU A 100 -11.68 -2.35 11.21
N ASP A 101 -12.56 -2.72 12.11
CA ASP A 101 -13.29 -1.72 12.90
C ASP A 101 -12.39 -1.08 13.94
N GLY A 102 -11.99 0.17 13.69
CA GLY A 102 -11.17 0.97 14.59
C GLY A 102 -11.94 1.72 15.68
N ARG A 103 -13.28 1.82 15.59
CA ARG A 103 -14.11 2.67 16.47
C ARG A 103 -13.95 2.41 17.96
N ASN A 104 -13.68 1.17 18.33
CA ASN A 104 -13.42 0.77 19.71
C ASN A 104 -11.94 0.52 20.01
N SER A 105 -11.05 0.91 19.11
CA SER A 105 -9.61 0.75 19.30
C SER A 105 -9.01 1.91 20.06
N GLY A 106 -7.89 1.65 20.73
CA GLY A 106 -7.12 2.70 21.41
C GLY A 106 -6.58 3.76 20.47
N HIS A 107 -6.42 3.45 19.18
CA HIS A 107 -5.93 4.39 18.16
C HIS A 107 -6.91 5.52 17.91
N PHE A 108 -8.18 5.20 17.58
CA PHE A 108 -9.20 6.21 17.35
C PHE A 108 -9.43 7.10 18.60
N ALA A 109 -9.43 6.48 19.79
CA ALA A 109 -9.53 7.24 21.04
C ALA A 109 -8.30 8.12 21.30
N ARG A 110 -7.10 7.62 21.00
CA ARG A 110 -5.83 8.34 21.26
C ARG A 110 -5.63 9.56 20.35
N TYR A 111 -6.06 9.45 19.09
CA TYR A 111 -5.88 10.50 18.08
C TYR A 111 -7.18 11.28 17.81
N GLU A 112 -8.24 11.01 18.59
CA GLU A 112 -9.53 11.67 18.46
C GLU A 112 -10.07 11.63 17.01
N ILE A 113 -9.88 10.48 16.32
CA ILE A 113 -10.29 10.31 14.94
C ILE A 113 -11.78 9.95 14.92
N PRO A 114 -12.66 10.83 14.41
CA PRO A 114 -14.06 10.47 14.25
C PRO A 114 -14.25 9.50 13.08
N THR A 115 -15.23 8.60 13.21
CA THR A 115 -15.71 7.80 12.07
C THR A 115 -16.77 8.58 11.33
N GLU A 116 -16.70 8.58 9.99
CA GLU A 116 -17.68 9.28 9.16
C GLU A 116 -18.83 8.36 8.78
N SER A 117 -18.51 7.22 8.17
CA SER A 117 -19.51 6.28 7.64
C SER A 117 -18.92 4.91 7.40
N ASP A 118 -19.79 3.92 7.26
CA ASP A 118 -19.46 2.62 6.70
C ASP A 118 -19.91 2.58 5.24
N ILE A 119 -19.04 2.13 4.35
CA ILE A 119 -19.38 1.93 2.94
C ILE A 119 -19.08 0.49 2.52
N LEU A 120 -19.84 -0.02 1.54
CA LEU A 120 -19.54 -1.30 0.92
C LEU A 120 -18.60 -1.09 -0.25
N VAL A 121 -17.50 -1.83 -0.28
CA VAL A 121 -16.49 -1.79 -1.34
C VAL A 121 -16.19 -3.20 -1.83
N LYS A 122 -15.76 -3.31 -3.07
CA LYS A 122 -15.25 -4.58 -3.61
C LYS A 122 -13.82 -4.82 -3.13
N MET A 123 -13.52 -6.06 -2.74
CA MET A 123 -12.17 -6.48 -2.37
C MET A 123 -11.66 -7.54 -3.34
N ILE A 124 -10.38 -7.43 -3.71
CA ILE A 124 -9.73 -8.38 -4.62
C ILE A 124 -8.39 -8.83 -4.02
N ARG A 125 -8.00 -10.06 -4.32
CA ARG A 125 -6.62 -10.50 -4.15
C ARG A 125 -5.75 -9.82 -5.19
N LEU A 126 -4.61 -9.29 -4.76
CA LEU A 126 -3.67 -8.67 -5.69
C LEU A 126 -3.22 -9.66 -6.78
N ASP A 127 -2.98 -10.92 -6.42
CA ASP A 127 -2.64 -11.97 -7.38
C ASP A 127 -3.71 -12.12 -8.48
N THR A 128 -5.00 -12.17 -8.10
CA THR A 128 -6.11 -12.27 -9.06
C THR A 128 -6.19 -11.05 -9.99
N TYR A 129 -5.97 -9.85 -9.45
CA TYR A 129 -5.95 -8.64 -10.27
C TYR A 129 -4.79 -8.67 -11.28
N MET A 130 -3.59 -9.04 -10.86
CA MET A 130 -2.39 -9.06 -11.71
C MET A 130 -2.47 -10.06 -12.84
N GLU A 131 -3.20 -11.18 -12.69
CA GLU A 131 -3.44 -12.17 -13.75
C GLU A 131 -4.07 -11.55 -15.02
N THR A 132 -4.90 -10.51 -14.86
CA THR A 132 -5.56 -9.82 -15.97
C THR A 132 -4.88 -8.51 -16.36
N HIS A 133 -4.31 -7.82 -15.39
CA HIS A 133 -3.70 -6.50 -15.56
C HIS A 133 -2.42 -6.53 -16.38
N LEU A 134 -1.51 -7.47 -16.11
CA LEU A 134 -0.26 -7.58 -16.87
C LEU A 134 -0.51 -7.86 -18.36
N PRO A 135 -1.33 -8.86 -18.75
CA PRO A 135 -1.68 -9.08 -20.16
C PRO A 135 -2.42 -7.89 -20.80
N TYR A 136 -3.21 -7.14 -20.02
CA TYR A 136 -3.86 -5.92 -20.51
C TYR A 136 -2.80 -4.89 -20.92
N LEU A 137 -1.83 -4.60 -20.04
CA LEU A 137 -0.75 -3.65 -20.33
C LEU A 137 0.07 -4.05 -21.57
N GLU A 138 0.42 -5.33 -21.70
CA GLU A 138 1.16 -5.86 -22.86
C GLU A 138 0.39 -5.64 -24.18
N ARG A 139 -0.91 -5.94 -24.21
CA ARG A 139 -1.76 -5.68 -25.36
C ARG A 139 -1.88 -4.19 -25.73
N HIS A 140 -1.67 -3.31 -24.78
CA HIS A 140 -1.69 -1.84 -25.00
C HIS A 140 -0.30 -1.24 -25.20
N GLY A 141 0.70 -2.09 -25.49
CA GLY A 141 2.03 -1.67 -25.94
C GLY A 141 3.03 -1.35 -24.82
N VAL A 142 2.72 -1.76 -23.59
CA VAL A 142 3.71 -1.73 -22.49
C VAL A 142 4.52 -3.03 -22.58
N SER A 143 5.71 -2.94 -23.12
CA SER A 143 6.59 -4.11 -23.28
C SER A 143 7.06 -4.62 -21.92
N SER A 144 6.74 -5.89 -21.61
CA SER A 144 7.15 -6.58 -20.38
C SER A 144 6.91 -5.72 -19.11
N PRO A 145 5.65 -5.39 -18.80
CA PRO A 145 5.35 -4.55 -17.65
C PRO A 145 5.86 -5.23 -16.38
N GLN A 146 6.65 -4.51 -15.62
CA GLN A 146 7.25 -5.02 -14.39
C GLN A 146 6.86 -4.13 -13.22
N TYR A 147 6.47 -4.78 -12.15
CA TYR A 147 6.31 -4.17 -10.84
C TYR A 147 7.29 -4.86 -9.89
N ASN A 148 8.25 -4.11 -9.37
CA ASN A 148 9.21 -4.64 -8.41
C ASN A 148 9.15 -3.98 -7.03
N THR A 149 8.22 -3.06 -6.85
CA THR A 149 7.99 -2.38 -5.58
C THR A 149 6.51 -2.45 -5.21
N LEU A 150 6.23 -2.87 -3.99
CA LEU A 150 4.90 -2.92 -3.40
C LEU A 150 4.89 -2.05 -2.14
N VAL A 151 3.94 -1.14 -2.08
CA VAL A 151 3.65 -0.28 -0.92
C VAL A 151 2.27 -0.65 -0.41
N ILE A 152 2.15 -0.92 0.88
CA ILE A 152 0.89 -1.27 1.54
C ILE A 152 0.73 -0.36 2.75
N ASP A 153 -0.40 0.33 2.80
CA ASP A 153 -0.81 1.23 3.87
C ASP A 153 -2.34 1.14 3.99
N THR A 154 -2.81 0.12 4.70
CA THR A 154 -4.23 -0.25 4.79
C THR A 154 -4.76 -0.24 6.20
N GLU A 155 -4.09 0.52 7.07
CA GLU A 155 -4.54 0.79 8.42
C GLU A 155 -4.88 -0.49 9.19
N GLY A 156 -3.83 -1.37 9.29
CA GLY A 156 -3.89 -2.62 10.03
C GLY A 156 -4.34 -3.85 9.23
N TYR A 157 -4.79 -3.70 7.98
CA TYR A 157 -5.19 -4.82 7.12
C TYR A 157 -4.05 -5.35 6.23
N ASP A 158 -2.84 -4.83 6.41
CA ASP A 158 -1.66 -5.00 5.57
C ASP A 158 -1.24 -6.46 5.42
N LEU A 159 -1.29 -7.26 6.48
CA LEU A 159 -0.95 -8.69 6.42
C LEU A 159 -1.94 -9.48 5.55
N GLU A 160 -3.22 -9.10 5.54
CA GLU A 160 -4.20 -9.73 4.67
C GLU A 160 -3.97 -9.35 3.19
N VAL A 161 -3.51 -8.14 2.91
CA VAL A 161 -3.06 -7.74 1.56
C VAL A 161 -1.87 -8.59 1.12
N LEU A 162 -0.87 -8.77 1.99
CA LEU A 162 0.31 -9.61 1.72
C LEU A 162 -0.08 -11.06 1.41
N LYS A 163 -1.00 -11.65 2.16
CA LYS A 163 -1.54 -13.00 1.90
C LYS A 163 -2.28 -13.11 0.56
N GLY A 164 -2.88 -12.01 0.09
CA GLY A 164 -3.50 -11.93 -1.23
C GLY A 164 -2.52 -11.70 -2.38
N ALA A 165 -1.23 -11.51 -2.09
CA ALA A 165 -0.18 -11.12 -3.02
C ALA A 165 0.97 -12.14 -3.13
N GLU A 166 0.84 -13.38 -2.65
CA GLU A 166 1.94 -14.35 -2.55
C GLU A 166 2.63 -14.65 -3.89
N ILE A 167 1.89 -14.65 -5.00
CA ILE A 167 2.43 -14.84 -6.34
C ILE A 167 3.11 -13.55 -6.80
N THR A 168 2.44 -12.41 -6.65
CA THR A 168 2.94 -11.09 -7.01
C THR A 168 4.23 -10.77 -6.25
N LEU A 169 4.31 -11.12 -4.97
CA LEU A 169 5.50 -10.94 -4.15
C LEU A 169 6.76 -11.56 -4.76
N LYS A 170 6.66 -12.61 -5.59
CA LYS A 170 7.84 -13.24 -6.23
C LYS A 170 8.59 -12.29 -7.16
N SER A 171 7.91 -11.29 -7.72
CA SER A 171 8.51 -10.25 -8.57
C SER A 171 8.94 -9.00 -7.78
N ILE A 172 8.50 -8.87 -6.53
CA ILE A 172 8.77 -7.71 -5.70
C ILE A 172 10.17 -7.78 -5.09
N ASN A 173 10.96 -6.74 -5.30
CA ASN A 173 12.29 -6.56 -4.73
C ASN A 173 12.26 -5.64 -3.50
N TYR A 174 11.35 -4.68 -3.48
CA TYR A 174 11.18 -3.70 -2.41
C TYR A 174 9.74 -3.73 -1.92
N LEU A 175 9.58 -3.87 -0.60
CA LEU A 175 8.29 -3.87 0.05
C LEU A 175 8.31 -2.80 1.13
N MET A 176 7.34 -1.88 1.12
CA MET A 176 7.06 -0.98 2.22
C MET A 176 5.70 -1.34 2.79
N VAL A 177 5.63 -1.47 4.12
CA VAL A 177 4.39 -1.83 4.82
C VAL A 177 4.26 -0.99 6.07
N GLU A 178 3.07 -0.46 6.32
CA GLU A 178 2.77 0.09 7.62
C GLU A 178 2.69 -1.01 8.68
N SER A 179 3.14 -0.72 9.88
CA SER A 179 3.15 -1.68 10.99
C SER A 179 2.76 -0.99 12.28
N TRP A 180 2.11 -1.73 13.15
CA TRP A 180 1.59 -1.26 14.44
C TRP A 180 2.38 -1.88 15.60
N ALA A 181 2.80 -1.06 16.56
CA ALA A 181 3.51 -1.53 17.74
C ALA A 181 2.60 -2.35 18.66
N ASP A 182 1.34 -1.96 18.73
CA ASP A 182 0.28 -2.59 19.51
C ASP A 182 -0.94 -2.89 18.61
N ASN A 183 -1.94 -3.59 19.12
CA ASN A 183 -3.19 -3.88 18.42
C ASN A 183 -4.10 -2.63 18.39
N PHE A 184 -3.74 -1.65 17.55
CA PHE A 184 -4.51 -0.41 17.40
C PHE A 184 -5.87 -0.64 16.76
N PHE A 185 -5.94 -1.50 15.76
CA PHE A 185 -7.19 -1.99 15.20
C PHE A 185 -7.46 -3.38 15.77
N ILE A 186 -8.72 -3.66 16.10
CA ILE A 186 -9.09 -4.99 16.59
C ILE A 186 -8.89 -6.00 15.48
N GLY A 187 -8.01 -6.97 15.70
CA GLY A 187 -7.66 -8.00 14.71
C GLY A 187 -6.48 -7.66 13.80
N ALA A 188 -5.91 -6.45 13.91
CA ALA A 188 -4.67 -6.15 13.21
C ALA A 188 -3.51 -7.01 13.75
N PRO A 189 -2.57 -7.41 12.89
CA PRO A 189 -1.36 -8.10 13.34
C PRO A 189 -0.46 -7.13 14.11
N THR A 190 0.27 -7.65 15.07
CA THR A 190 1.40 -6.93 15.66
C THR A 190 2.55 -6.84 14.66
N PHE A 191 3.45 -5.86 14.85
CA PHE A 191 4.70 -5.78 14.08
C PHE A 191 5.45 -7.12 14.03
N ASN A 192 5.55 -7.83 15.16
CA ASN A 192 6.28 -9.08 15.20
C ASN A 192 5.65 -10.18 14.34
N GLU A 193 4.33 -10.27 14.31
CA GLU A 193 3.60 -11.24 13.47
C GLU A 193 3.80 -10.90 11.98
N GLN A 194 3.57 -9.65 11.61
CA GLN A 194 3.74 -9.17 10.24
C GLN A 194 5.18 -9.31 9.76
N ASN A 195 6.17 -8.88 10.56
CA ASN A 195 7.59 -9.00 10.27
C ASN A 195 8.01 -10.46 10.09
N SER A 196 7.58 -11.37 11.00
CA SER A 196 7.90 -12.79 10.92
C SER A 196 7.37 -13.40 9.61
N TRP A 197 6.16 -13.04 9.21
CA TRP A 197 5.57 -13.49 7.96
C TRP A 197 6.38 -13.00 6.75
N ILE A 198 6.75 -11.72 6.70
CA ILE A 198 7.51 -11.11 5.60
C ILE A 198 8.92 -11.73 5.49
N LEU A 199 9.60 -11.95 6.63
CA LEU A 199 10.92 -12.60 6.64
C LEU A 199 10.83 -14.04 6.10
N ALA A 200 9.79 -14.80 6.47
CA ALA A 200 9.56 -16.16 5.97
C ALA A 200 9.30 -16.20 4.45
N HIS A 201 8.89 -15.08 3.84
CA HIS A 201 8.65 -14.95 2.38
C HIS A 201 9.87 -14.40 1.61
N GLY A 202 11.07 -14.45 2.21
CA GLY A 202 12.33 -14.17 1.53
C GLY A 202 12.69 -12.68 1.46
N PHE A 203 12.23 -11.90 2.41
CA PHE A 203 12.63 -10.52 2.57
C PHE A 203 13.51 -10.32 3.81
N LYS A 204 14.21 -9.20 3.88
CA LYS A 204 14.89 -8.71 5.08
C LYS A 204 14.50 -7.27 5.34
N LEU A 205 14.32 -6.91 6.60
CA LEU A 205 14.10 -5.53 7.02
C LEU A 205 15.37 -4.71 6.77
N VAL A 206 15.24 -3.54 6.12
CA VAL A 206 16.36 -2.66 5.76
C VAL A 206 16.20 -1.24 6.29
N ASN A 207 14.98 -0.82 6.57
CA ASN A 207 14.67 0.44 7.26
C ASN A 207 13.42 0.29 8.12
N SER A 208 13.35 1.07 9.20
CA SER A 208 12.24 1.05 10.15
C SER A 208 12.07 2.46 10.71
N ASP A 209 11.03 3.13 10.29
CA ASP A 209 10.69 4.48 10.76
C ASP A 209 9.41 4.41 11.60
N TRP A 210 9.54 4.67 12.89
CA TRP A 210 8.46 4.64 13.84
C TRP A 210 7.99 6.04 14.23
N PHE A 211 6.68 6.23 14.34
CA PHE A 211 6.03 7.48 14.68
C PHE A 211 5.37 7.40 16.07
N GLY A 212 5.26 8.54 16.78
CA GLY A 212 4.63 8.62 18.10
C GLY A 212 5.59 8.92 19.25
N GLY A 213 6.83 9.33 18.96
CA GLY A 213 7.78 9.81 19.97
C GLY A 213 8.35 8.69 20.85
N VAL A 214 8.32 8.87 22.19
CA VAL A 214 8.95 7.94 23.16
C VAL A 214 8.29 6.55 23.18
N ASN A 215 6.99 6.49 22.83
CA ASN A 215 6.26 5.24 22.70
C ASN A 215 5.66 5.20 21.28
N PRO A 216 6.42 4.75 20.30
CA PRO A 216 5.95 4.71 18.93
C PRO A 216 4.74 3.77 18.80
N SER A 217 3.73 4.19 18.07
CA SER A 217 2.48 3.47 17.94
C SER A 217 2.35 2.78 16.58
N PHE A 218 2.88 3.39 15.55
CA PHE A 218 2.88 2.87 14.19
C PHE A 218 4.14 3.31 13.45
N GLY A 219 4.41 2.72 12.30
CA GLY A 219 5.56 3.09 11.51
C GLY A 219 5.65 2.36 10.19
N ASN A 220 6.42 2.94 9.28
CA ASN A 220 6.68 2.38 7.98
C ASN A 220 7.95 1.52 7.98
N GLN A 221 7.82 0.29 7.53
CA GLN A 221 8.88 -0.69 7.48
C GLN A 221 9.26 -0.97 6.02
N VAL A 222 10.52 -0.83 5.69
CA VAL A 222 11.02 -1.14 4.35
C VAL A 222 11.80 -2.43 4.35
N TYR A 223 11.43 -3.33 3.45
CA TYR A 223 12.06 -4.62 3.26
C TYR A 223 12.65 -4.72 1.86
N LYS A 224 13.71 -5.48 1.74
CA LYS A 224 14.34 -5.84 0.48
C LYS A 224 14.37 -7.37 0.33
N ARG A 225 14.13 -7.86 -0.89
CA ARG A 225 14.25 -9.29 -1.17
C ARG A 225 15.67 -9.77 -0.94
N VAL A 226 15.79 -10.91 -0.30
CA VAL A 226 17.07 -11.62 -0.15
C VAL A 226 17.36 -12.31 -1.49
N THR A 227 18.39 -11.85 -2.18
CA THR A 227 18.92 -12.56 -3.37
C THR A 227 19.73 -13.76 -2.87
N VAL A 228 19.31 -14.95 -3.26
CA VAL A 228 20.07 -16.19 -3.04
C VAL A 228 21.14 -16.30 -4.11
#